data_5d0f1d10e615eb3ca816674cb50ce59f
#
_entry.id   5d0f1d10e615eb3ca816674cb50ce59f
#
_cell.length_a   1.000
_cell.length_b   1.000
_cell.length_c   1.000
_cell.angle_alpha   90.00
_cell.angle_beta   90.00
_cell.angle_gamma   90.00
#
_symmetry.space_group_name_H-M   'P 1'
#
loop_
_entity.id
_entity.type
_entity.pdbx_description
1 polymer ?
#
loop_
_entity_poly.entity_id
_entity_poly.type
_entity_poly.pdbx_seq_one_letter_code
_entity_poly.pdbx_strand_id
1 'polypeptide(L)'
;MVISPFLFLALSVGIGYLQGSSMAQSGKIAVVSTVPAVTDSLKSTNGLNFDYQDEASAQAAIKDEKIKGYLTIDQEDSVLKAVYHSETSLETGIKLAVTNKLNELQYQLNRSAANLSQEQEKLLAQTVDFTEKIDESKENKKMVQTIAAAGLGFFLYMILITYASVTAQEVASEKGTKIMEV
;
A
#
# COMPACT_ATOMS: atom_id res chain seq x y z
N MET A 1 -37.57 -12.75 -3.08
CA MET A 1 -36.68 -11.71 -2.52
C MET A 1 -35.55 -11.48 -3.54
N VAL A 2 -35.68 -10.47 -4.41
CA VAL A 2 -34.70 -10.20 -5.47
C VAL A 2 -33.73 -9.16 -4.92
N ILE A 3 -32.54 -9.59 -4.55
CA ILE A 3 -31.45 -8.67 -4.18
C ILE A 3 -31.09 -7.93 -5.46
N SER A 4 -31.31 -6.61 -5.47
CA SER A 4 -31.13 -5.76 -6.64
C SER A 4 -29.69 -5.91 -7.17
N PRO A 5 -29.48 -6.25 -8.45
CA PRO A 5 -28.16 -6.36 -9.06
C PRO A 5 -27.38 -5.03 -8.99
N PHE A 6 -28.07 -3.91 -8.76
CA PHE A 6 -27.45 -2.61 -8.52
C PHE A 6 -26.61 -2.55 -7.24
N LEU A 7 -26.94 -3.33 -6.22
CA LEU A 7 -26.20 -3.35 -4.96
C LEU A 7 -24.85 -4.07 -5.14
N PHE A 8 -24.82 -5.13 -5.95
CA PHE A 8 -23.58 -5.83 -6.32
C PHE A 8 -22.68 -4.94 -7.19
N LEU A 9 -23.27 -4.17 -8.09
CA LEU A 9 -22.55 -3.23 -8.95
C LEU A 9 -21.97 -2.06 -8.15
N ALA A 10 -22.71 -1.52 -7.18
CA ALA A 10 -22.24 -0.46 -6.30
C ALA A 10 -21.09 -0.93 -5.39
N LEU A 11 -21.16 -2.17 -4.88
CA LEU A 11 -20.10 -2.77 -4.07
C LEU A 11 -18.83 -3.06 -4.90
N SER A 12 -18.98 -3.57 -6.12
CA SER A 12 -17.84 -3.85 -7.00
C SER A 12 -17.17 -2.57 -7.51
N VAL A 13 -17.94 -1.51 -7.81
CA VAL A 13 -17.43 -0.20 -8.17
C VAL A 13 -16.75 0.47 -6.97
N GLY A 14 -17.32 0.36 -5.76
CA GLY A 14 -16.74 0.88 -4.52
C GLY A 14 -15.40 0.22 -4.18
N ILE A 15 -15.32 -1.11 -4.30
CA ILE A 15 -14.07 -1.85 -4.07
C ILE A 15 -13.05 -1.54 -5.17
N GLY A 16 -13.48 -1.44 -6.43
CA GLY A 16 -12.63 -1.04 -7.55
C GLY A 16 -12.09 0.39 -7.42
N TYR A 17 -12.89 1.32 -6.89
CA TYR A 17 -12.47 2.69 -6.64
C TYR A 17 -11.48 2.79 -5.48
N LEU A 18 -11.66 2.00 -4.41
CA LEU A 18 -10.73 1.92 -3.29
C LEU A 18 -9.39 1.27 -3.69
N GLN A 19 -9.42 0.27 -4.57
CA GLN A 19 -8.19 -0.35 -5.10
C GLN A 19 -7.53 0.54 -6.18
N GLY A 20 -8.30 1.21 -7.03
CA GLY A 20 -7.79 2.12 -8.05
C GLY A 20 -7.16 3.39 -7.46
N SER A 21 -7.68 3.90 -6.34
CA SER A 21 -7.08 5.05 -5.65
C SER A 21 -5.73 4.72 -4.99
N SER A 22 -5.51 3.46 -4.60
CA SER A 22 -4.19 3.04 -4.11
C SER A 22 -3.13 2.94 -5.21
N MET A 23 -3.53 2.57 -6.44
CA MET A 23 -2.61 2.54 -7.60
C MET A 23 -2.26 3.95 -8.14
N ALA A 24 -3.20 4.91 -8.06
CA ALA A 24 -2.95 6.29 -8.50
C ALA A 24 -2.01 7.08 -7.56
N GLN A 25 -1.71 6.54 -6.38
CA GLN A 25 -0.77 7.12 -5.42
C GLN A 25 0.63 6.48 -5.45
N SER A 26 0.90 5.54 -6.36
CA SER A 26 2.18 4.82 -6.44
C SER A 26 3.39 5.67 -6.86
N GLY A 27 3.25 6.95 -7.12
CA GLY A 27 4.34 7.88 -7.45
C GLY A 27 4.93 8.67 -6.27
N LYS A 28 4.67 8.28 -5.02
CA LYS A 28 5.01 9.12 -3.86
C LYS A 28 5.95 8.45 -2.86
N ILE A 29 6.89 7.65 -3.32
CA ILE A 29 7.96 7.08 -2.48
C ILE A 29 9.28 7.70 -2.92
N ALA A 30 9.88 8.50 -2.05
CA ALA A 30 11.18 9.08 -2.34
C ALA A 30 12.30 8.06 -2.19
N VAL A 31 13.36 8.20 -2.97
CA VAL A 31 14.59 7.42 -2.82
C VAL A 31 15.73 8.37 -2.51
N VAL A 32 16.38 8.14 -1.37
CA VAL A 32 17.57 8.85 -0.94
C VAL A 32 18.72 7.85 -0.90
N SER A 33 19.74 8.07 -1.70
CA SER A 33 20.90 7.18 -1.72
C SER A 33 22.19 7.94 -1.94
N THR A 34 23.23 7.55 -1.20
CA THR A 34 24.58 8.04 -1.39
C THR A 34 25.33 7.29 -2.52
N VAL A 35 24.73 6.21 -3.05
CA VAL A 35 25.31 5.35 -4.09
C VAL A 35 24.70 5.68 -5.46
N PRO A 36 25.44 6.34 -6.39
CA PRO A 36 24.90 6.75 -7.69
C PRO A 36 24.32 5.59 -8.52
N ALA A 37 24.98 4.41 -8.47
CA ALA A 37 24.53 3.23 -9.19
C ALA A 37 23.14 2.73 -8.76
N VAL A 38 22.73 2.99 -7.51
CA VAL A 38 21.39 2.67 -6.99
C VAL A 38 20.34 3.49 -7.70
N THR A 39 20.56 4.80 -7.81
CA THR A 39 19.63 5.71 -8.48
C THR A 39 19.40 5.29 -9.92
N ASP A 40 20.47 4.99 -10.66
CA ASP A 40 20.35 4.56 -12.05
C ASP A 40 19.66 3.21 -12.22
N SER A 41 19.92 2.27 -11.32
CA SER A 41 19.27 0.95 -11.32
C SER A 41 17.77 1.02 -11.02
N LEU A 42 17.35 1.91 -10.13
CA LEU A 42 15.97 2.02 -9.67
C LEU A 42 15.11 2.97 -10.52
N LYS A 43 15.68 3.83 -11.37
CA LYS A 43 14.92 4.78 -12.24
C LYS A 43 13.83 4.13 -13.08
N SER A 44 14.01 2.87 -13.48
CA SER A 44 13.02 2.13 -14.24
C SER A 44 11.89 1.52 -13.40
N THR A 45 11.93 1.67 -12.09
CA THR A 45 10.93 1.11 -11.17
C THR A 45 9.79 2.10 -10.99
N ASN A 46 8.58 1.70 -11.40
CA ASN A 46 7.38 2.53 -11.22
C ASN A 46 7.08 2.76 -9.73
N GLY A 47 6.63 3.98 -9.40
CA GLY A 47 6.23 4.31 -8.05
C GLY A 47 7.32 4.95 -7.18
N LEU A 48 8.55 5.12 -7.70
CA LEU A 48 9.65 5.78 -7.01
C LEU A 48 9.84 7.21 -7.52
N ASN A 49 10.25 8.11 -6.62
CA ASN A 49 10.59 9.51 -6.89
C ASN A 49 12.02 9.78 -6.43
N PHE A 50 12.81 10.39 -7.29
CA PHE A 50 14.24 10.68 -7.10
C PHE A 50 14.53 12.17 -6.93
N ASP A 51 13.50 13.00 -6.69
CA ASP A 51 13.64 14.45 -6.56
C ASP A 51 14.27 14.88 -5.21
N TYR A 52 14.33 13.97 -4.24
CA TYR A 52 14.84 14.23 -2.90
C TYR A 52 16.30 13.80 -2.81
N GLN A 53 17.18 14.72 -2.43
CA GLN A 53 18.62 14.48 -2.38
C GLN A 53 19.13 14.07 -0.98
N ASP A 54 18.35 14.39 0.05
CA ASP A 54 18.72 14.12 1.45
C ASP A 54 17.53 13.63 2.27
N GLU A 55 17.83 12.98 3.38
CA GLU A 55 16.84 12.43 4.30
C GLU A 55 15.97 13.50 4.96
N ALA A 56 16.55 14.67 5.26
CA ALA A 56 15.81 15.73 5.93
C ALA A 56 14.71 16.31 5.03
N SER A 57 14.99 16.50 3.74
CA SER A 57 13.99 16.94 2.75
C SER A 57 12.90 15.89 2.53
N ALA A 58 13.25 14.62 2.48
CA ALA A 58 12.29 13.52 2.37
C ALA A 58 11.40 13.41 3.63
N GLN A 59 11.97 13.54 4.82
CA GLN A 59 11.24 13.54 6.08
C GLN A 59 10.27 14.71 6.20
N ALA A 60 10.68 15.91 5.77
CA ALA A 60 9.80 17.06 5.71
C ALA A 60 8.64 16.83 4.74
N ALA A 61 8.90 16.21 3.59
CA ALA A 61 7.88 15.90 2.60
C ALA A 61 6.84 14.85 3.08
N ILE A 62 7.20 13.94 3.99
CA ILE A 62 6.23 13.06 4.66
C ILE A 62 5.32 13.89 5.57
N LYS A 63 5.88 14.81 6.38
CA LYS A 63 5.09 15.67 7.27
C LYS A 63 4.12 16.55 6.51
N ASP A 64 4.52 17.01 5.32
CA ASP A 64 3.69 17.80 4.41
C ASP A 64 2.72 16.94 3.55
N GLU A 65 2.65 15.64 3.79
CA GLU A 65 1.83 14.66 3.04
C GLU A 65 2.11 14.64 1.51
N LYS A 66 3.28 15.13 1.08
CA LYS A 66 3.69 15.15 -0.34
C LYS A 66 4.13 13.79 -0.83
N ILE A 67 4.70 12.97 0.07
CA ILE A 67 5.12 11.60 -0.19
C ILE A 67 4.60 10.66 0.89
N LYS A 68 4.43 9.38 0.56
CA LYS A 68 3.97 8.34 1.50
C LYS A 68 5.08 7.80 2.40
N GLY A 69 6.30 7.88 1.93
CA GLY A 69 7.48 7.38 2.62
C GLY A 69 8.73 7.62 1.79
N TYR A 70 9.88 7.32 2.37
CA TYR A 70 11.15 7.35 1.68
C TYR A 70 11.99 6.12 1.97
N LEU A 71 12.82 5.75 0.99
CA LEU A 71 13.81 4.70 1.06
C LEU A 71 15.18 5.33 1.23
N THR A 72 15.89 5.01 2.31
CA THR A 72 17.33 5.26 2.39
C THR A 72 18.06 4.01 1.92
N ILE A 73 19.02 4.18 1.03
CA ILE A 73 19.82 3.08 0.49
C ILE A 73 21.28 3.47 0.57
N ASP A 74 21.98 2.83 1.48
CA ASP A 74 23.40 3.05 1.75
C ASP A 74 24.20 1.78 1.54
N GLN A 75 25.52 1.93 1.46
CA GLN A 75 26.44 0.79 1.38
C GLN A 75 27.25 0.72 2.68
N GLU A 76 27.13 -0.39 3.40
CA GLU A 76 27.87 -0.68 4.62
C GLU A 76 28.58 -2.02 4.46
N ASP A 77 29.88 -2.07 4.73
CA ASP A 77 30.71 -3.28 4.58
C ASP A 77 30.58 -3.96 3.20
N SER A 78 30.48 -3.15 2.13
CA SER A 78 30.25 -3.60 0.75
C SER A 78 28.88 -4.22 0.48
N VAL A 79 27.94 -4.14 1.42
CA VAL A 79 26.56 -4.61 1.28
C VAL A 79 25.60 -3.42 1.18
N LEU A 80 24.69 -3.47 0.22
CA LEU A 80 23.62 -2.48 0.11
C LEU A 80 22.58 -2.74 1.21
N LYS A 81 22.28 -1.70 1.99
CA LYS A 81 21.22 -1.69 2.99
C LYS A 81 20.13 -0.74 2.57
N ALA A 82 18.90 -1.24 2.49
CA ALA A 82 17.72 -0.44 2.19
C ALA A 82 16.80 -0.38 3.41
N VAL A 83 16.46 0.83 3.84
CA VAL A 83 15.53 1.08 4.95
C VAL A 83 14.37 1.93 4.45
N TYR A 84 13.16 1.44 4.63
CA TYR A 84 11.94 2.18 4.29
C TYR A 84 11.38 2.87 5.53
N HIS A 85 11.20 4.18 5.43
CA HIS A 85 10.65 5.05 6.46
C HIS A 85 9.27 5.54 6.03
N SER A 86 8.23 5.20 6.77
CA SER A 86 6.85 5.59 6.48
C SER A 86 5.94 5.37 7.67
N GLU A 87 4.73 5.88 7.56
CA GLU A 87 3.63 5.60 8.49
C GLU A 87 2.82 4.36 8.09
N THR A 88 3.08 3.80 6.91
CA THR A 88 2.38 2.61 6.37
C THR A 88 3.36 1.69 5.69
N SER A 89 3.06 0.38 5.69
CA SER A 89 3.89 -0.61 5.01
C SER A 89 4.04 -0.31 3.52
N LEU A 90 5.21 -0.63 3.00
CA LEU A 90 5.51 -0.54 1.58
C LEU A 90 4.66 -1.56 0.80
N GLU A 91 4.10 -1.13 -0.31
CA GLU A 91 3.36 -2.02 -1.20
C GLU A 91 4.23 -3.21 -1.64
N THR A 92 3.69 -4.43 -1.52
CA THR A 92 4.44 -5.66 -1.78
C THR A 92 5.06 -5.69 -3.18
N GLY A 93 4.36 -5.17 -4.19
CA GLY A 93 4.88 -5.11 -5.56
C GLY A 93 6.11 -4.21 -5.68
N ILE A 94 6.09 -3.04 -5.06
CA ILE A 94 7.22 -2.10 -5.06
C ILE A 94 8.38 -2.68 -4.24
N LYS A 95 8.09 -3.24 -3.06
CA LYS A 95 9.10 -3.90 -2.22
C LYS A 95 9.85 -4.99 -2.99
N LEU A 96 9.11 -5.86 -3.67
CA LEU A 96 9.69 -6.94 -4.45
C LEU A 96 10.54 -6.41 -5.62
N ALA A 97 10.02 -5.41 -6.35
CA ALA A 97 10.74 -4.80 -7.48
C ALA A 97 12.05 -4.13 -7.02
N VAL A 98 12.01 -3.35 -5.94
CA VAL A 98 13.19 -2.71 -5.35
C VAL A 98 14.20 -3.76 -4.87
N THR A 99 13.74 -4.76 -4.11
CA THR A 99 14.63 -5.82 -3.58
C THR A 99 15.32 -6.57 -4.72
N ASN A 100 14.59 -6.94 -5.77
CA ASN A 100 15.18 -7.64 -6.91
C ASN A 100 16.22 -6.79 -7.63
N LYS A 101 15.94 -5.50 -7.84
CA LYS A 101 16.88 -4.58 -8.49
C LYS A 101 18.13 -4.34 -7.64
N LEU A 102 17.98 -4.19 -6.33
CA LEU A 102 19.11 -4.02 -5.42
C LEU A 102 19.95 -5.29 -5.30
N ASN A 103 19.32 -6.47 -5.31
CA ASN A 103 20.05 -7.75 -5.34
C ASN A 103 20.84 -7.90 -6.64
N GLU A 104 20.27 -7.54 -7.79
CA GLU A 104 20.97 -7.54 -9.07
C GLU A 104 22.16 -6.59 -9.04
N LEU A 105 21.98 -5.37 -8.53
CA LEU A 105 23.05 -4.39 -8.39
C LEU A 105 24.15 -4.90 -7.43
N GLN A 106 23.76 -5.44 -6.28
CA GLN A 106 24.70 -6.04 -5.31
C GLN A 106 25.53 -7.15 -5.96
N TYR A 107 24.88 -8.02 -6.73
CA TYR A 107 25.59 -9.06 -7.48
C TYR A 107 26.62 -8.49 -8.46
N GLN A 108 26.26 -7.43 -9.20
CA GLN A 108 27.16 -6.76 -10.12
C GLN A 108 28.36 -6.10 -9.40
N LEU A 109 28.08 -5.41 -8.27
CA LEU A 109 29.12 -4.80 -7.44
C LEU A 109 30.09 -5.86 -6.90
N ASN A 110 29.58 -6.96 -6.37
CA ASN A 110 30.39 -8.04 -5.85
C ASN A 110 31.22 -8.70 -6.96
N ARG A 111 30.62 -8.92 -8.12
CA ARG A 111 31.31 -9.50 -9.29
C ARG A 111 32.42 -8.60 -9.81
N SER A 112 32.21 -7.28 -9.86
CA SER A 112 33.24 -6.33 -10.33
C SER A 112 34.40 -6.18 -9.33
N ALA A 113 34.14 -6.40 -8.05
CA ALA A 113 35.16 -6.40 -7.00
C ALA A 113 35.98 -7.69 -6.97
N ALA A 114 35.50 -8.75 -7.63
CA ALA A 114 36.01 -10.09 -7.48
C ALA A 114 37.11 -10.49 -8.49
N ASN A 115 38.35 -10.53 -8.01
CA ASN A 115 39.32 -11.51 -8.51
C ASN A 115 39.04 -12.80 -7.71
N LEU A 116 38.25 -13.70 -8.26
CA LEU A 116 37.49 -14.75 -7.56
C LEU A 116 38.36 -15.71 -6.71
N SER A 117 38.36 -15.53 -5.40
CA SER A 117 38.71 -16.56 -4.42
C SER A 117 37.42 -17.10 -3.75
N GLN A 118 37.52 -18.23 -3.05
CA GLN A 118 36.39 -18.89 -2.39
C GLN A 118 35.64 -17.99 -1.36
N GLU A 119 36.30 -17.01 -0.75
CA GLU A 119 35.63 -16.01 0.12
C GLU A 119 34.75 -15.06 -0.65
N GLN A 120 35.04 -14.82 -1.90
CA GLN A 120 34.31 -13.91 -2.79
C GLN A 120 33.04 -14.55 -3.37
N GLU A 121 32.98 -15.88 -3.45
CA GLU A 121 31.71 -16.56 -3.76
C GLU A 121 30.64 -16.32 -2.65
N LYS A 122 31.07 -16.19 -1.40
CA LYS A 122 30.18 -15.80 -0.30
C LYS A 122 29.69 -14.37 -0.44
N LEU A 123 30.52 -13.44 -0.91
CA LEU A 123 30.11 -12.05 -1.16
C LEU A 123 29.10 -11.97 -2.32
N LEU A 124 29.25 -12.78 -3.35
CA LEU A 124 28.30 -12.86 -4.46
C LEU A 124 26.91 -13.36 -4.03
N ALA A 125 26.85 -14.14 -2.96
CA ALA A 125 25.59 -14.67 -2.41
C ALA A 125 24.90 -13.73 -1.40
N GLN A 126 25.52 -12.58 -1.06
CA GLN A 126 24.89 -11.61 -0.15
C GLN A 126 23.68 -10.95 -0.78
N THR A 127 22.60 -10.91 -0.03
CA THR A 127 21.35 -10.27 -0.41
C THR A 127 21.18 -8.94 0.31
N VAL A 128 20.32 -8.08 -0.24
CA VAL A 128 19.98 -6.80 0.39
C VAL A 128 19.27 -7.04 1.72
N ASP A 129 19.73 -6.39 2.79
CA ASP A 129 18.99 -6.28 4.03
C ASP A 129 17.95 -5.16 3.89
N PHE A 130 16.68 -5.57 3.83
CA PHE A 130 15.54 -4.64 3.70
C PHE A 130 14.78 -4.56 5.02
N THR A 131 14.93 -3.45 5.72
CA THR A 131 14.23 -3.19 6.98
C THR A 131 13.14 -2.14 6.78
N GLU A 132 11.91 -2.44 7.17
CA GLU A 132 10.82 -1.48 7.29
C GLU A 132 10.78 -0.91 8.71
N LYS A 133 10.84 0.42 8.82
CA LYS A 133 10.55 1.13 10.06
C LYS A 133 9.17 1.77 9.96
N ILE A 134 8.16 1.05 10.44
CA ILE A 134 6.76 1.46 10.41
C ILE A 134 6.42 2.07 11.77
N ASP A 135 5.71 3.20 11.77
CA ASP A 135 5.10 3.74 12.98
C ASP A 135 3.84 2.92 13.31
N GLU A 136 4.01 1.87 14.13
CA GLU A 136 2.95 0.95 14.54
C GLU A 136 1.73 1.67 15.15
N SER A 137 1.94 2.83 15.77
CA SER A 137 0.85 3.60 16.37
C SER A 137 -0.12 4.13 15.32
N LYS A 138 0.38 4.51 14.16
CA LYS A 138 -0.42 5.04 13.05
C LYS A 138 -1.01 3.95 12.16
N GLU A 139 -0.31 2.83 11.98
CA GLU A 139 -0.83 1.66 11.26
C GLU A 139 -2.04 1.07 11.98
N ASN A 140 -1.94 0.86 13.29
CA ASN A 140 -3.05 0.41 14.12
C ASN A 140 -4.24 1.38 14.07
N LYS A 141 -4.00 2.69 14.06
CA LYS A 141 -5.06 3.69 13.94
C LYS A 141 -5.79 3.61 12.60
N LYS A 142 -5.08 3.41 11.49
CA LYS A 142 -5.70 3.22 10.16
C LYS A 142 -6.51 1.94 10.10
N MET A 143 -6.00 0.83 10.65
CA MET A 143 -6.73 -0.43 10.72
C MET A 143 -8.04 -0.26 11.49
N VAL A 144 -7.99 0.37 12.69
CA VAL A 144 -9.17 0.65 13.49
C VAL A 144 -10.17 1.54 12.75
N GLN A 145 -9.71 2.58 12.07
CA GLN A 145 -10.57 3.45 11.25
C GLN A 145 -11.26 2.68 10.11
N THR A 146 -10.54 1.79 9.43
CA THR A 146 -11.10 0.99 8.34
C THR A 146 -12.15 0.01 8.87
N ILE A 147 -11.88 -0.67 9.98
CA ILE A 147 -12.83 -1.59 10.63
C ILE A 147 -14.06 -0.82 11.12
N ALA A 148 -13.86 0.35 11.74
CA ALA A 148 -14.96 1.19 12.21
C ALA A 148 -15.84 1.68 11.04
N ALA A 149 -15.24 2.11 9.93
CA ALA A 149 -15.98 2.54 8.74
C ALA A 149 -16.78 1.39 8.11
N ALA A 150 -16.19 0.20 8.00
CA ALA A 150 -16.89 -1.00 7.52
C ALA A 150 -18.04 -1.40 8.44
N GLY A 151 -17.82 -1.36 9.76
CA GLY A 151 -18.86 -1.64 10.77
C GLY A 151 -20.03 -0.66 10.68
N LEU A 152 -19.74 0.63 10.51
CA LEU A 152 -20.76 1.67 10.35
C LEU A 152 -21.57 1.48 9.08
N GLY A 153 -20.92 1.13 7.97
CA GLY A 153 -21.57 0.82 6.69
C GLY A 153 -22.50 -0.38 6.82
N PHE A 154 -22.07 -1.45 7.49
CA PHE A 154 -22.89 -2.62 7.76
C PHE A 154 -24.10 -2.28 8.63
N PHE A 155 -23.92 -1.47 9.67
CA PHE A 155 -25.00 -1.06 10.58
C PHE A 155 -26.06 -0.22 9.84
N LEU A 156 -25.66 0.73 9.01
CA LEU A 156 -26.56 1.52 8.16
C LEU A 156 -27.32 0.63 7.19
N TYR A 157 -26.66 -0.35 6.60
CA TYR A 157 -27.29 -1.33 5.71
C TYR A 157 -28.38 -2.13 6.42
N MET A 158 -28.12 -2.61 7.65
CA MET A 158 -29.10 -3.34 8.44
C MET A 158 -30.32 -2.47 8.79
N ILE A 159 -30.10 -1.20 9.15
CA ILE A 159 -31.18 -0.26 9.45
C ILE A 159 -32.06 -0.04 8.20
N LEU A 160 -31.45 0.16 7.03
CA LEU A 160 -32.16 0.35 5.77
C LEU A 160 -33.01 -0.86 5.40
N ILE A 161 -32.48 -2.07 5.54
CA ILE A 161 -33.26 -3.30 5.25
C ILE A 161 -34.42 -3.45 6.23
N THR A 162 -34.18 -3.22 7.52
CA THR A 162 -35.21 -3.30 8.54
C THR A 162 -36.32 -2.30 8.25
N TYR A 163 -35.98 -1.05 7.97
CA TYR A 163 -36.95 0.00 7.66
C TYR A 163 -37.75 -0.32 6.39
N ALA A 164 -37.06 -0.76 5.33
CA ALA A 164 -37.73 -1.16 4.09
C ALA A 164 -38.69 -2.35 4.30
N SER A 165 -38.32 -3.32 5.14
CA SER A 165 -39.17 -4.46 5.47
C SER A 165 -40.42 -4.07 6.25
N VAL A 166 -40.28 -3.19 7.24
CA VAL A 166 -41.42 -2.65 8.02
C VAL A 166 -42.36 -1.88 7.12
N THR A 167 -41.85 -0.97 6.30
CA THR A 167 -42.66 -0.18 5.39
C THR A 167 -43.40 -1.05 4.36
N ALA A 168 -42.75 -2.09 3.84
CA ALA A 168 -43.38 -3.02 2.93
C ALA A 168 -44.51 -3.82 3.60
N GLN A 169 -44.37 -4.21 4.87
CA GLN A 169 -45.40 -4.88 5.65
C GLN A 169 -46.60 -3.97 5.93
N GLU A 170 -46.37 -2.71 6.28
CA GLU A 170 -47.44 -1.72 6.49
C GLU A 170 -48.26 -1.49 5.22
N VAL A 171 -47.61 -1.27 4.07
CA VAL A 171 -48.28 -1.12 2.78
C VAL A 171 -49.07 -2.37 2.38
N ALA A 172 -48.53 -3.56 2.64
CA ALA A 172 -49.23 -4.82 2.36
C ALA A 172 -50.45 -5.00 3.26
N SER A 173 -50.36 -4.63 4.52
CA SER A 173 -51.41 -4.70 5.51
C SER A 173 -52.57 -3.73 5.15
N GLU A 174 -52.27 -2.48 4.80
CA GLU A 174 -53.28 -1.50 4.38
C GLU A 174 -54.07 -1.93 3.12
N LYS A 175 -53.35 -2.53 2.14
CA LYS A 175 -54.02 -3.06 0.95
C LYS A 175 -54.88 -4.29 1.25
N GLY A 176 -54.46 -5.13 2.19
CA GLY A 176 -55.21 -6.31 2.59
C GLY A 176 -56.54 -5.97 3.31
N THR A 177 -56.52 -4.97 4.20
CA THR A 177 -57.71 -4.51 4.91
C THR A 177 -58.74 -3.86 4.01
N LYS A 178 -58.34 -3.06 3.01
CA LYS A 178 -59.24 -2.41 2.08
C LYS A 178 -59.98 -3.38 1.12
N ILE A 179 -59.45 -4.60 0.93
CA ILE A 179 -60.10 -5.62 0.08
C ILE A 179 -61.21 -6.38 0.84
N MET A 180 -61.17 -6.35 2.17
CA MET A 180 -62.19 -7.03 2.99
C MET A 180 -63.40 -6.17 3.36
N GLU A 181 -63.41 -4.88 3.00
CA GLU A 181 -64.53 -3.99 3.25
C GLU A 181 -65.50 -3.79 2.05
N VAL A 182 -65.45 -4.68 1.05
CA VAL A 182 -66.38 -4.65 -0.11
C VAL A 182 -67.32 -5.86 -0.06
#